data_d01e795a8021e6b437461be0232a1db3
#
_entry.id   d01e795a8021e6b437461be0232a1db3
#
_cell.length_a   1.000
_cell.length_b   1.000
_cell.length_c   1.000
_cell.angle_alpha   90.00
_cell.angle_beta   90.00
_cell.angle_gamma   90.00
#
_symmetry.space_group_name_H-M   'P 1'
#
loop_
_entity.id
_entity.type
_entity.pdbx_description
1 polymer ?
#
loop_
_entity_poly.entity_id
_entity_poly.type
_entity_poly.pdbx_seq_one_letter_code
_entity_poly.pdbx_strand_id
1 'polypeptide(L)'
;MISADKKHQKGSKKKVVIAIGGNAILQKNQIGTFEEQQENTQKTAKGIASIVLGKHLYKISAITHGNGPQVGNLLLQQEFTKNVPGLPMHTAVAMTQGQIGYMLQQALQNEFKKLKKDKKIVSLITQTVVDKNDSKLVQSFPSKPIGPYFTELEAKKLRSNTN
;
A
#
# COMPACT_ATOMS: atom_id res chain seq x y z
N MET A 1 -8.24 -59.87 -6.79
CA MET A 1 -7.58 -58.82 -5.97
C MET A 1 -7.36 -57.61 -6.84
N ILE A 2 -8.20 -56.62 -6.71
CA ILE A 2 -8.09 -55.34 -7.43
C ILE A 2 -7.60 -54.32 -6.45
N SER A 3 -6.32 -53.91 -6.55
CA SER A 3 -5.73 -52.81 -5.79
C SER A 3 -6.27 -51.49 -6.34
N ALA A 4 -7.08 -50.81 -5.57
CA ALA A 4 -7.55 -49.48 -5.90
C ALA A 4 -6.49 -48.46 -5.49
N ASP A 5 -5.74 -47.99 -6.48
CA ASP A 5 -4.86 -46.83 -6.37
C ASP A 5 -5.70 -45.58 -6.00
N LYS A 6 -5.70 -45.21 -4.73
CA LYS A 6 -6.21 -43.90 -4.28
C LYS A 6 -5.23 -42.83 -4.71
N LYS A 7 -5.32 -42.32 -5.95
CA LYS A 7 -4.73 -41.08 -6.35
C LYS A 7 -5.30 -39.95 -5.46
N HIS A 8 -4.50 -39.51 -4.50
CA HIS A 8 -4.77 -38.28 -3.76
C HIS A 8 -4.79 -37.12 -4.76
N GLN A 9 -5.98 -36.69 -5.18
CA GLN A 9 -6.14 -35.41 -5.87
C GLN A 9 -5.66 -34.33 -4.90
N LYS A 10 -4.46 -33.81 -5.13
CA LYS A 10 -3.99 -32.57 -4.51
C LYS A 10 -4.95 -31.46 -4.94
N GLY A 11 -5.91 -31.14 -4.09
CA GLY A 11 -6.87 -30.07 -4.33
C GLY A 11 -6.14 -28.78 -4.73
N SER A 12 -6.57 -28.14 -5.82
CA SER A 12 -5.98 -26.90 -6.30
C SER A 12 -6.13 -25.84 -5.23
N LYS A 13 -5.02 -25.18 -4.82
CA LYS A 13 -5.05 -24.10 -3.83
C LYS A 13 -5.90 -22.94 -4.35
N LYS A 14 -6.84 -22.46 -3.56
CA LYS A 14 -7.64 -21.27 -3.89
C LYS A 14 -6.74 -20.06 -4.01
N LYS A 15 -6.87 -19.31 -5.10
CA LYS A 15 -6.17 -18.03 -5.29
C LYS A 15 -6.84 -16.95 -4.47
N VAL A 16 -6.04 -16.13 -3.80
CA VAL A 16 -6.53 -14.98 -3.00
C VAL A 16 -5.74 -13.73 -3.32
N VAL A 17 -6.42 -12.60 -3.22
CA VAL A 17 -5.83 -11.26 -3.23
C VAL A 17 -5.98 -10.69 -1.82
N ILE A 18 -4.93 -10.11 -1.29
CA ILE A 18 -4.92 -9.44 0.01
C ILE A 18 -4.95 -7.94 -0.23
N ALA A 19 -6.00 -7.27 0.23
CA ALA A 19 -6.08 -5.81 0.21
C ALA A 19 -5.61 -5.25 1.57
N ILE A 20 -4.59 -4.41 1.54
CA ILE A 20 -4.03 -3.74 2.71
C ILE A 20 -4.63 -2.34 2.80
N GLY A 21 -5.34 -2.06 3.88
CA GLY A 21 -5.84 -0.72 4.18
C GLY A 21 -4.76 0.19 4.76
N GLY A 22 -5.04 1.49 4.83
CA GLY A 22 -4.10 2.50 5.33
C GLY A 22 -3.55 2.20 6.73
N ASN A 23 -4.38 1.68 7.62
CA ASN A 23 -3.99 1.34 9.00
C ASN A 23 -2.95 0.20 9.09
N ALA A 24 -2.75 -0.57 8.05
CA ALA A 24 -1.72 -1.60 8.00
C ALA A 24 -0.30 -1.01 7.82
N ILE A 25 -0.21 0.26 7.39
CA ILE A 25 1.05 0.97 7.12
C ILE A 25 1.18 2.18 8.05
N LEU A 26 0.10 2.89 8.33
CA LEU A 26 0.05 4.04 9.21
C LEU A 26 -1.19 3.97 10.10
N GLN A 27 -0.99 3.88 11.41
CA GLN A 27 -2.08 3.81 12.39
C GLN A 27 -2.59 5.21 12.78
N LYS A 28 -3.81 5.28 13.30
CA LYS A 28 -4.54 6.51 13.56
C LYS A 28 -3.78 7.55 14.42
N ASN A 29 -2.95 7.09 15.36
CA ASN A 29 -2.26 7.98 16.31
C ASN A 29 -0.76 8.12 16.01
N GLN A 30 -0.33 7.76 14.80
CA GLN A 30 1.06 7.86 14.36
C GLN A 30 1.25 9.11 13.49
N ILE A 31 2.44 9.69 13.60
CA ILE A 31 2.85 10.86 12.80
C ILE A 31 3.14 10.43 11.36
N GLY A 32 3.57 9.19 11.15
CA GLY A 32 3.91 8.64 9.84
C GLY A 32 5.40 8.76 9.54
N THR A 33 6.25 8.64 10.57
CA THR A 33 7.70 8.56 10.35
C THR A 33 8.03 7.29 9.56
N PHE A 34 9.22 7.24 8.99
CA PHE A 34 9.67 6.05 8.27
C PHE A 34 9.69 4.81 9.18
N GLU A 35 10.16 4.98 10.41
CA GLU A 35 10.28 3.91 11.41
C GLU A 35 8.91 3.34 11.78
N GLU A 36 7.92 4.19 12.03
CA GLU A 36 6.54 3.77 12.29
C GLU A 36 5.95 2.98 11.13
N GLN A 37 6.10 3.49 9.91
CA GLN A 37 5.61 2.81 8.70
C GLN A 37 6.35 1.49 8.47
N GLN A 38 7.66 1.44 8.70
CA GLN A 38 8.46 0.23 8.57
C GLN A 38 8.04 -0.83 9.60
N GLU A 39 7.85 -0.46 10.85
CA GLU A 39 7.39 -1.37 11.91
C GLU A 39 6.00 -1.97 11.58
N ASN A 40 5.06 -1.12 11.18
CA ASN A 40 3.72 -1.57 10.79
C ASN A 40 3.77 -2.50 9.56
N THR A 41 4.61 -2.17 8.58
CA THR A 41 4.81 -2.99 7.39
C THR A 41 5.40 -4.35 7.75
N GLN A 42 6.35 -4.42 8.69
CA GLN A 42 6.90 -5.68 9.19
C GLN A 42 5.84 -6.53 9.90
N LYS A 43 5.00 -5.92 10.75
CA LYS A 43 3.87 -6.60 11.41
C LYS A 43 2.89 -7.18 10.37
N THR A 44 2.56 -6.39 9.37
CA THR A 44 1.69 -6.79 8.26
C THR A 44 2.30 -7.93 7.46
N ALA A 45 3.58 -7.85 7.12
CA ALA A 45 4.29 -8.90 6.38
C ALA A 45 4.35 -10.21 7.15
N LYS A 46 4.55 -10.17 8.47
CA LYS A 46 4.50 -11.36 9.34
C LYS A 46 3.12 -12.02 9.30
N GLY A 47 2.04 -11.25 9.37
CA GLY A 47 0.67 -11.75 9.24
C GLY A 47 0.42 -12.41 7.88
N ILE A 48 0.86 -11.77 6.79
CA ILE A 48 0.74 -12.32 5.43
C ILE A 48 1.55 -13.60 5.27
N ALA A 49 2.79 -13.62 5.77
CA ALA A 49 3.63 -14.81 5.71
C ALA A 49 3.01 -16.00 6.46
N SER A 50 2.33 -15.77 7.57
CA SER A 50 1.63 -16.82 8.33
C SER A 50 0.49 -17.46 7.52
N ILE A 51 -0.22 -16.68 6.70
CA ILE A 51 -1.27 -17.17 5.80
C ILE A 51 -0.67 -18.11 4.73
N VAL A 52 0.51 -17.76 4.19
CA VAL A 52 1.19 -18.57 3.18
C VAL A 52 1.68 -19.92 3.75
N LEU A 53 2.07 -19.91 5.02
CA LEU A 53 2.65 -21.07 5.68
C LEU A 53 1.61 -21.98 6.34
N GLY A 54 0.44 -21.45 6.64
CA GLY A 54 -0.64 -22.23 7.21
C GLY A 54 -0.92 -23.47 6.35
N LYS A 55 -1.46 -24.52 6.97
CA LYS A 55 -1.91 -25.75 6.27
C LYS A 55 -3.00 -25.45 5.23
N HIS A 56 -3.13 -24.21 4.81
CA HIS A 56 -4.26 -23.71 4.08
C HIS A 56 -4.11 -23.87 2.58
N LEU A 57 -5.24 -24.11 2.00
CA LEU A 57 -5.54 -24.31 0.60
C LEU A 57 -5.38 -23.01 -0.22
N TYR A 58 -4.66 -21.99 0.30
CA TYR A 58 -4.58 -20.66 -0.34
C TYR A 58 -3.22 -20.40 -1.00
N LYS A 59 -3.29 -19.76 -2.16
CA LYS A 59 -2.14 -19.19 -2.87
C LYS A 59 -2.38 -17.69 -3.02
N ILE A 60 -1.57 -16.86 -2.39
CA ILE A 60 -1.63 -15.42 -2.59
C ILE A 60 -1.18 -15.11 -4.02
N SER A 61 -2.05 -14.45 -4.78
CA SER A 61 -1.79 -14.06 -6.16
C SER A 61 -1.31 -12.61 -6.26
N ALA A 62 -1.85 -11.73 -5.41
CA ALA A 62 -1.48 -10.34 -5.34
C ALA A 62 -1.74 -9.77 -3.94
N ILE A 63 -1.00 -8.72 -3.62
CA ILE A 63 -1.25 -7.85 -2.47
C ILE A 63 -1.49 -6.46 -3.05
N THR A 64 -2.59 -5.82 -2.67
CA THR A 64 -2.93 -4.45 -3.08
C THR A 64 -2.92 -3.54 -1.87
N HIS A 65 -2.59 -2.27 -2.06
CA HIS A 65 -2.58 -1.29 -0.98
C HIS A 65 -3.04 0.09 -1.47
N GLY A 66 -3.51 0.91 -0.54
CA GLY A 66 -3.70 2.35 -0.74
C GLY A 66 -2.43 3.12 -0.38
N ASN A 67 -2.44 4.43 -0.64
CA ASN A 67 -1.31 5.33 -0.40
C ASN A 67 -1.73 6.74 0.06
N GLY A 68 -2.97 6.93 0.47
CA GLY A 68 -3.51 8.26 0.80
C GLY A 68 -2.65 9.10 1.76
N PRO A 69 -2.27 8.60 2.95
CA PRO A 69 -1.42 9.35 3.87
C PRO A 69 -0.05 9.70 3.27
N GLN A 70 0.58 8.77 2.57
CA GLN A 70 1.91 8.95 2.00
C GLN A 70 1.92 9.98 0.87
N VAL A 71 0.96 9.91 -0.05
CA VAL A 71 0.85 10.89 -1.13
C VAL A 71 0.50 12.28 -0.58
N GLY A 72 -0.36 12.36 0.44
CA GLY A 72 -0.65 13.63 1.09
C GLY A 72 0.58 14.28 1.71
N ASN A 73 1.38 13.51 2.45
CA ASN A 73 2.63 14.01 3.03
C ASN A 73 3.64 14.45 1.95
N LEU A 74 3.76 13.68 0.86
CA LEU A 74 4.64 14.05 -0.24
C LEU A 74 4.21 15.35 -0.93
N LEU A 75 2.91 15.54 -1.15
CA LEU A 75 2.39 16.78 -1.71
C LEU A 75 2.64 17.99 -0.79
N LEU A 76 2.47 17.82 0.53
CA LEU A 76 2.82 18.85 1.50
C LEU A 76 4.32 19.19 1.48
N GLN A 77 5.20 18.20 1.42
CA GLN A 77 6.64 18.43 1.30
C GLN A 77 6.97 19.26 0.05
N GLN A 78 6.32 18.97 -1.08
CA GLN A 78 6.50 19.75 -2.31
C GLN A 78 5.98 21.19 -2.18
N GLU A 79 4.85 21.40 -1.53
CA GLU A 79 4.27 22.73 -1.28
C GLU A 79 5.20 23.62 -0.46
N PHE A 80 5.90 23.06 0.52
CA PHE A 80 6.85 23.80 1.36
C PHE A 80 8.23 23.99 0.70
N THR A 81 8.51 23.35 -0.42
CA THR A 81 9.81 23.41 -1.10
C THR A 81 9.73 24.30 -2.35
N LYS A 82 9.78 25.61 -2.15
CA LYS A 82 9.58 26.60 -3.23
C LYS A 82 10.67 26.61 -4.31
N ASN A 83 11.88 26.16 -4.00
CA ASN A 83 13.04 26.19 -4.91
C ASN A 83 13.18 24.95 -5.80
N VAL A 84 12.31 23.95 -5.62
CA VAL A 84 12.31 22.73 -6.41
C VAL A 84 10.94 22.57 -7.06
N PRO A 85 10.87 22.36 -8.38
CA PRO A 85 9.59 22.18 -9.06
C PRO A 85 8.81 21.00 -8.49
N GLY A 86 7.56 21.22 -8.13
CA GLY A 86 6.66 20.16 -7.68
C GLY A 86 6.24 19.26 -8.82
N LEU A 87 5.92 18.03 -8.51
CA LEU A 87 5.42 17.04 -9.46
C LEU A 87 3.89 16.94 -9.36
N PRO A 88 3.20 16.64 -10.48
CA PRO A 88 1.75 16.50 -10.44
C PRO A 88 1.33 15.31 -9.57
N MET A 89 0.10 15.36 -9.06
CA MET A 89 -0.45 14.36 -8.13
C MET A 89 -0.29 12.92 -8.62
N HIS A 90 -0.54 12.64 -9.90
CA HIS A 90 -0.43 11.28 -10.42
C HIS A 90 1.00 10.73 -10.35
N THR A 91 2.01 11.59 -10.50
CA THR A 91 3.41 11.22 -10.31
C THR A 91 3.72 10.97 -8.84
N ALA A 92 3.23 11.85 -7.94
CA ALA A 92 3.36 11.63 -6.49
C ALA A 92 2.68 10.33 -6.03
N VAL A 93 1.55 9.96 -6.63
CA VAL A 93 0.90 8.67 -6.42
C VAL A 93 1.80 7.52 -6.87
N ALA A 94 2.44 7.60 -8.04
CA ALA A 94 3.37 6.58 -8.51
C ALA A 94 4.60 6.44 -7.60
N MET A 95 5.15 7.55 -7.12
CA MET A 95 6.28 7.56 -6.17
C MET A 95 5.91 6.85 -4.87
N THR A 96 4.73 7.12 -4.33
CA THR A 96 4.27 6.48 -3.08
C THR A 96 3.82 5.03 -3.27
N GLN A 97 3.37 4.63 -4.46
CA GLN A 97 3.23 3.21 -4.81
C GLN A 97 4.60 2.51 -4.72
N GLY A 98 5.63 3.12 -5.27
CA GLY A 98 7.01 2.61 -5.18
C GLY A 98 7.51 2.54 -3.73
N GLN A 99 7.31 3.57 -2.93
CA GLN A 99 7.69 3.62 -1.52
C GLN A 99 7.08 2.45 -0.73
N ILE A 100 5.76 2.31 -0.79
CA ILE A 100 5.03 1.28 -0.04
C ILE A 100 5.37 -0.11 -0.58
N GLY A 101 5.41 -0.25 -1.90
CA GLY A 101 5.77 -1.50 -2.56
C GLY A 101 7.17 -1.98 -2.17
N TYR A 102 8.15 -1.07 -2.12
CA TYR A 102 9.51 -1.36 -1.66
C TYR A 102 9.55 -1.86 -0.21
N MET A 103 8.86 -1.15 0.70
CA MET A 103 8.80 -1.54 2.12
C MET A 103 8.15 -2.91 2.30
N LEU A 104 7.01 -3.16 1.64
CA LEU A 104 6.31 -4.45 1.69
C LEU A 104 7.16 -5.57 1.09
N GLN A 105 7.81 -5.34 -0.04
CA GLN A 105 8.68 -6.31 -0.69
C GLN A 105 9.82 -6.71 0.22
N GLN A 106 10.52 -5.75 0.82
CA GLN A 106 11.61 -5.99 1.75
C GLN A 106 11.14 -6.77 2.99
N ALA A 107 10.06 -6.31 3.63
CA ALA A 107 9.52 -6.95 4.82
C ALA A 107 9.08 -8.40 4.55
N LEU A 108 8.37 -8.64 3.46
CA LEU A 108 7.92 -9.98 3.06
C LEU A 108 9.09 -10.89 2.69
N GLN A 109 10.08 -10.39 1.96
CA GLN A 109 11.29 -11.19 1.63
C GLN A 109 12.04 -11.60 2.90
N ASN A 110 12.17 -10.69 3.86
CA ASN A 110 12.81 -10.98 5.15
C ASN A 110 12.03 -12.05 5.93
N GLU A 111 10.72 -11.96 5.98
CA GLU A 111 9.89 -12.98 6.64
C GLU A 111 10.00 -14.34 5.94
N PHE A 112 9.91 -14.39 4.61
CA PHE A 112 10.07 -15.65 3.88
C PHE A 112 11.47 -16.25 4.05
N LYS A 113 12.52 -15.43 4.11
CA LYS A 113 13.89 -15.89 4.39
C LYS A 113 14.00 -16.52 5.77
N LYS A 114 13.44 -15.88 6.82
CA LYS A 114 13.39 -16.45 8.19
C LYS A 114 12.70 -17.82 8.20
N LEU A 115 11.67 -17.97 7.38
CA LEU A 115 10.87 -19.18 7.27
C LEU A 115 11.45 -20.22 6.28
N LYS A 116 12.68 -19.99 5.80
CA LYS A 116 13.37 -20.86 4.83
C LYS A 116 12.52 -21.13 3.56
N LYS A 117 11.79 -20.11 3.10
CA LYS A 117 10.98 -20.15 1.86
C LYS A 117 11.58 -19.24 0.80
N ASP A 118 11.90 -19.81 -0.35
CA ASP A 118 12.29 -19.02 -1.53
C ASP A 118 11.03 -18.51 -2.23
N LYS A 119 10.69 -17.24 -2.00
CA LYS A 119 9.59 -16.54 -2.65
C LYS A 119 10.13 -15.29 -3.31
N LYS A 120 9.89 -15.15 -4.59
CA LYS A 120 10.17 -13.91 -5.31
C LYS A 120 8.97 -12.98 -5.18
N ILE A 121 9.22 -11.74 -4.83
CA ILE A 121 8.21 -10.69 -4.65
C ILE A 121 8.63 -9.54 -5.52
N VAL A 122 7.68 -8.99 -6.27
CA VAL A 122 7.88 -7.83 -7.12
C VAL A 122 6.82 -6.77 -6.78
N SER A 123 7.19 -5.51 -6.90
CA SER A 123 6.27 -4.39 -6.81
C SER A 123 5.96 -3.89 -8.20
N LEU A 124 4.70 -3.57 -8.44
CA LEU A 124 4.22 -3.04 -9.71
C LEU A 124 3.68 -1.63 -9.49
N ILE A 125 4.12 -0.70 -10.31
CA ILE A 125 3.51 0.62 -10.43
C ILE A 125 2.36 0.50 -11.42
N THR A 126 1.18 0.94 -11.03
CA THR A 126 -0.03 0.84 -11.83
C THR A 126 -0.53 2.20 -12.28
N GLN A 127 -1.17 2.25 -13.44
CA GLN A 127 -1.88 3.42 -13.95
C GLN A 127 -3.37 3.09 -14.05
N THR A 128 -4.21 4.08 -13.71
CA THR A 128 -5.65 3.97 -13.86
C THR A 128 -6.11 4.86 -15.01
N VAL A 129 -6.67 4.25 -16.04
CA VAL A 129 -7.31 4.99 -17.14
C VAL A 129 -8.67 5.46 -16.67
N VAL A 130 -8.96 6.73 -16.86
CA VAL A 130 -10.21 7.37 -16.48
C VAL A 130 -10.86 8.02 -17.69
N ASP A 131 -12.20 8.11 -17.69
CA ASP A 131 -12.92 8.87 -18.70
C ASP A 131 -12.83 10.37 -18.36
N LYS A 132 -12.33 11.19 -19.30
CA LYS A 132 -12.25 12.63 -19.14
C LYS A 132 -13.62 13.32 -18.92
N ASN A 133 -14.70 12.66 -19.32
CA ASN A 133 -16.06 13.16 -19.20
C ASN A 133 -16.76 12.62 -17.94
N ASP A 134 -16.07 11.84 -17.07
CA ASP A 134 -16.66 11.36 -15.83
C ASP A 134 -17.08 12.56 -14.97
N SER A 135 -18.36 12.64 -14.63
CA SER A 135 -18.95 13.73 -13.84
C SER A 135 -18.24 13.92 -12.49
N LYS A 136 -17.66 12.87 -11.92
CA LYS A 136 -16.89 12.95 -10.67
C LYS A 136 -15.53 13.63 -10.83
N LEU A 137 -14.95 13.63 -12.02
CA LEU A 137 -13.74 14.37 -12.32
C LEU A 137 -14.01 15.87 -12.55
N VAL A 138 -15.20 16.20 -13.01
CA VAL A 138 -15.62 17.59 -13.30
C VAL A 138 -16.14 18.29 -12.03
N GLN A 139 -16.58 17.52 -11.03
CA GLN A 139 -17.05 18.08 -9.75
C GLN A 139 -15.90 18.70 -8.96
N SER A 140 -16.10 19.94 -8.53
CA SER A 140 -15.09 20.71 -7.79
C SER A 140 -14.75 20.20 -6.39
N PHE A 141 -15.48 19.18 -5.91
CA PHE A 141 -15.29 18.62 -4.57
C PHE A 141 -14.79 17.17 -4.63
N PRO A 142 -13.62 16.89 -4.03
CA PRO A 142 -13.12 15.53 -3.95
C PRO A 142 -14.03 14.67 -3.07
N SER A 143 -14.35 13.46 -3.53
CA SER A 143 -15.19 12.51 -2.78
C SER A 143 -14.46 11.88 -1.58
N LYS A 144 -13.12 11.96 -1.57
CA LYS A 144 -12.28 11.43 -0.50
C LYS A 144 -11.07 12.35 -0.29
N PRO A 145 -10.87 12.87 0.93
CA PRO A 145 -9.68 13.66 1.25
C PRO A 145 -8.43 12.76 1.22
N ILE A 146 -7.29 13.36 0.89
CA ILE A 146 -5.97 12.75 0.95
C ILE A 146 -5.07 13.57 1.86
N GLY A 147 -4.14 12.89 2.56
CA GLY A 147 -3.23 13.56 3.48
C GLY A 147 -3.77 13.66 4.91
N PRO A 148 -3.07 14.40 5.78
CA PRO A 148 -3.45 14.59 7.17
C PRO A 148 -4.69 15.49 7.31
N TYR A 149 -5.37 15.35 8.44
CA TYR A 149 -6.42 16.26 8.84
C TYR A 149 -5.83 17.41 9.63
N PHE A 150 -6.30 18.61 9.37
CA PHE A 150 -5.89 19.83 10.05
C PHE A 150 -7.08 20.42 10.82
N THR A 151 -6.79 21.02 11.98
CA THR A 151 -7.72 21.92 12.65
C THR A 151 -7.86 23.21 11.81
N GLU A 152 -8.93 23.96 12.02
CA GLU A 152 -9.14 25.23 11.31
C GLU A 152 -7.97 26.21 11.51
N LEU A 153 -7.39 26.24 12.72
CA LEU A 153 -6.25 27.09 13.04
C LEU A 153 -4.99 26.68 12.27
N GLU A 154 -4.72 25.39 12.19
CA GLU A 154 -3.59 24.85 11.42
C GLU A 154 -3.77 25.09 9.91
N ALA A 155 -4.98 24.88 9.40
CA ALA A 155 -5.28 25.15 8.00
C ALA A 155 -5.09 26.64 7.63
N LYS A 156 -5.47 27.56 8.53
CA LYS A 156 -5.22 29.01 8.36
C LYS A 156 -3.73 29.34 8.34
N LYS A 157 -2.95 28.76 9.26
CA LYS A 157 -1.48 28.92 9.29
C LYS A 157 -0.80 28.37 8.03
N LEU A 158 -1.23 27.23 7.54
CA LEU A 158 -0.72 26.64 6.31
C LEU A 158 -0.97 27.55 5.12
N ARG A 159 -2.19 28.08 4.96
CA ARG A 159 -2.53 29.03 3.89
C ARG A 159 -1.72 30.33 3.94
N SER A 160 -1.42 30.85 5.14
CA SER A 160 -0.61 32.08 5.27
C SER A 160 0.87 31.86 4.92
N ASN A 161 1.37 30.63 4.99
CA ASN A 161 2.76 30.30 4.67
C ASN A 161 2.96 29.91 3.19
N THR A 162 1.88 29.72 2.43
CA THR A 162 1.92 29.35 1.00
C THR A 162 1.74 30.53 0.04
N ASN A 163 1.47 31.74 0.56
CA ASN A 163 1.51 33.00 -0.17
C ASN A 163 2.87 33.67 0.03
#